data_cb9680868f98034f5b014df03a990170
#
_entry.id   cb9680868f98034f5b014df03a990170
#
_cell.length_a   1.000
_cell.length_b   1.000
_cell.length_c   1.000
_cell.angle_alpha   90.00
_cell.angle_beta   90.00
_cell.angle_gamma   90.00
#
_symmetry.space_group_name_H-M   'P 1'
#
loop_
_entity.id
_entity.type
_entity.pdbx_description
1 polymer ?
#
loop_
_entity_poly.entity_id
_entity_poly.type
_entity_poly.pdbx_seq_one_letter_code
_entity_poly.pdbx_strand_id
1 'polypeptide(L)'
;MLFAPNKDTFRFVINGRDYDEPMNGKHVIPCIIDFFEKDDQLQDFYRKHSRNKIVLLSSPFDYQYLKEHNCPLNIGLFAYSISDKYAISKNEIEKKYDIVLTGRQDPLLYSFFKEYIKKHPDVSYVKRGNDLENDAQKTKSYYVNGKYCIGAIETREEFMKLQSQGKVTLYGVQGYLDGFTKGFYHMTPHFLEIIACGCHVIAHYPTDDNGVDARFYEFDKFSPSVETYEEFESAMDHALNTEVDINMYSNYLKKHYTSVRAKELKALLSEL
;
A
#
# COMPACT_ATOMS: atom_id res chain seq x y z
N MET A 1 5.63 38.92 -4.07
CA MET A 1 5.59 37.60 -4.71
C MET A 1 4.74 37.71 -5.96
N LEU A 2 5.34 37.65 -7.14
CA LEU A 2 4.60 37.60 -8.40
C LEU A 2 4.12 36.15 -8.59
N PHE A 3 2.85 35.91 -8.28
CA PHE A 3 2.19 34.65 -8.63
C PHE A 3 2.10 34.62 -10.17
N ALA A 4 2.80 33.69 -10.80
CA ALA A 4 2.59 33.44 -12.22
C ALA A 4 1.16 32.90 -12.38
N PRO A 5 0.26 33.58 -13.10
CA PRO A 5 -1.18 33.34 -13.05
C PRO A 5 -1.67 32.04 -13.70
N ASN A 6 -0.78 31.16 -14.14
CA ASN A 6 -1.12 29.96 -14.94
C ASN A 6 -0.34 28.68 -14.55
N LYS A 7 0.07 28.51 -13.31
CA LYS A 7 0.68 27.23 -12.90
C LYS A 7 -0.38 26.30 -12.35
N ASP A 8 -0.51 25.14 -12.98
CA ASP A 8 -1.34 24.06 -12.45
C ASP A 8 -0.77 23.56 -11.12
N THR A 9 -1.65 23.31 -10.16
CA THR A 9 -1.31 22.84 -8.82
C THR A 9 -1.76 21.40 -8.69
N PHE A 10 -0.80 20.49 -8.48
CA PHE A 10 -1.08 19.10 -8.16
C PHE A 10 -1.37 18.97 -6.65
N ARG A 11 -2.44 18.23 -6.31
CA ARG A 11 -2.86 18.02 -4.92
C ARG A 11 -3.28 16.58 -4.67
N PHE A 12 -2.75 15.98 -3.62
CA PHE A 12 -3.30 14.75 -3.08
C PHE A 12 -4.57 15.08 -2.29
N VAL A 13 -5.65 14.37 -2.60
CA VAL A 13 -6.97 14.54 -2.01
C VAL A 13 -7.39 13.22 -1.41
N ILE A 14 -7.47 13.15 -0.08
CA ILE A 14 -8.08 12.01 0.59
C ILE A 14 -9.58 12.17 0.50
N ASN A 15 -10.24 11.25 -0.18
CA ASN A 15 -11.68 11.35 -0.41
C ASN A 15 -12.47 11.38 0.91
N GLY A 16 -13.55 12.17 0.94
CA GLY A 16 -14.40 12.35 2.12
C GLY A 16 -13.83 13.29 3.20
N ARG A 17 -12.65 13.92 2.99
CA ARG A 17 -12.15 14.98 3.87
C ARG A 17 -12.54 16.36 3.34
N ASP A 18 -12.93 17.25 4.25
CA ASP A 18 -13.07 18.68 3.94
C ASP A 18 -11.68 19.31 3.83
N TYR A 19 -11.53 20.15 2.82
CA TYR A 19 -10.32 20.94 2.61
C TYR A 19 -10.67 22.41 2.67
N ASP A 20 -9.81 23.20 3.34
CA ASP A 20 -9.95 24.66 3.44
C ASP A 20 -9.86 25.36 2.09
N GLU A 21 -9.25 24.72 1.10
CA GLU A 21 -9.08 25.27 -0.24
C GLU A 21 -9.92 24.51 -1.28
N PRO A 22 -10.52 25.24 -2.24
CA PRO A 22 -11.36 24.61 -3.26
C PRO A 22 -10.57 23.65 -4.14
N MET A 23 -11.04 22.41 -4.23
CA MET A 23 -10.47 21.38 -5.12
C MET A 23 -11.00 21.46 -6.54
N ASN A 24 -12.14 22.13 -6.75
CA ASN A 24 -12.78 22.29 -8.06
C ASN A 24 -12.28 23.56 -8.75
N GLY A 25 -11.28 23.42 -9.60
CA GLY A 25 -10.71 24.57 -10.32
C GLY A 25 -9.87 24.17 -11.52
N LYS A 26 -9.88 25.01 -12.56
CA LYS A 26 -9.18 24.79 -13.83
C LYS A 26 -7.67 24.55 -13.65
N HIS A 27 -7.06 25.12 -12.62
CA HIS A 27 -5.62 25.03 -12.35
C HIS A 27 -5.30 24.08 -11.16
N VAL A 28 -6.28 23.31 -10.70
CA VAL A 28 -6.07 22.29 -9.69
C VAL A 28 -6.15 20.92 -10.35
N ILE A 29 -5.14 20.09 -10.11
CA ILE A 29 -5.09 18.70 -10.56
C ILE A 29 -5.18 17.84 -9.29
N PRO A 30 -6.39 17.40 -8.90
CA PRO A 30 -6.54 16.52 -7.74
C PRO A 30 -6.07 15.10 -8.08
N CYS A 31 -5.36 14.48 -7.15
CA CYS A 31 -5.10 13.04 -7.13
C CYS A 31 -5.87 12.43 -5.97
N ILE A 32 -6.91 11.70 -6.29
CA ILE A 32 -7.82 11.12 -5.30
C ILE A 32 -7.19 9.87 -4.70
N ILE A 33 -7.11 9.85 -3.39
CA ILE A 33 -6.67 8.72 -2.57
C ILE A 33 -7.89 8.22 -1.80
N ASP A 34 -8.01 6.91 -1.62
CA ASP A 34 -9.11 6.28 -0.88
C ASP A 34 -10.49 6.67 -1.48
N PHE A 35 -10.68 6.42 -2.76
CA PHE A 35 -11.97 6.61 -3.41
C PHE A 35 -12.95 5.48 -3.01
N PHE A 36 -14.08 5.84 -2.39
CA PHE A 36 -15.10 4.89 -1.93
C PHE A 36 -16.52 5.35 -2.30
N GLU A 37 -16.65 6.14 -3.37
CA GLU A 37 -17.94 6.66 -3.80
C GLU A 37 -18.65 5.68 -4.74
N LYS A 38 -19.89 5.32 -4.41
CA LYS A 38 -20.74 4.46 -5.23
C LYS A 38 -22.01 5.19 -5.65
N ASP A 39 -22.53 4.76 -6.76
CA ASP A 39 -23.88 5.04 -7.29
C ASP A 39 -24.39 6.49 -7.06
N ASP A 40 -25.15 6.72 -6.02
CA ASP A 40 -25.72 8.03 -5.68
C ASP A 40 -24.67 9.10 -5.34
N GLN A 41 -23.52 8.67 -4.83
CA GLN A 41 -22.41 9.57 -4.48
C GLN A 41 -21.60 10.01 -5.71
N LEU A 42 -21.63 9.25 -6.81
CA LEU A 42 -20.88 9.58 -8.04
C LEU A 42 -21.27 10.95 -8.60
N GLN A 43 -22.56 11.32 -8.56
CA GLN A 43 -23.00 12.60 -9.08
C GLN A 43 -22.42 13.78 -8.30
N ASP A 44 -22.29 13.63 -6.98
CA ASP A 44 -21.62 14.61 -6.12
C ASP A 44 -20.14 14.72 -6.41
N PHE A 45 -19.48 13.59 -6.60
CA PHE A 45 -18.07 13.54 -7.02
C PHE A 45 -17.88 14.25 -8.36
N TYR A 46 -18.71 13.96 -9.36
CA TYR A 46 -18.64 14.60 -10.68
C TYR A 46 -18.83 16.12 -10.57
N ARG A 47 -19.80 16.56 -9.78
CA ARG A 47 -20.05 17.98 -9.56
C ARG A 47 -18.87 18.66 -8.86
N LYS A 48 -18.29 18.03 -7.84
CA LYS A 48 -17.13 18.52 -7.09
C LYS A 48 -15.91 18.74 -7.96
N HIS A 49 -15.76 17.96 -9.02
CA HIS A 49 -14.58 17.98 -9.87
C HIS A 49 -14.82 18.46 -11.31
N SER A 50 -16.01 18.99 -11.59
CA SER A 50 -16.46 19.39 -12.95
C SER A 50 -15.60 20.46 -13.64
N ARG A 51 -14.81 21.24 -12.89
CA ARG A 51 -13.98 22.32 -13.42
C ARG A 51 -12.50 21.94 -13.51
N ASN A 52 -12.12 20.77 -13.01
CA ASN A 52 -10.74 20.30 -13.12
C ASN A 52 -10.45 19.87 -14.58
N LYS A 53 -9.25 20.17 -15.05
CA LYS A 53 -8.82 19.73 -16.40
C LYS A 53 -8.72 18.19 -16.48
N ILE A 54 -8.29 17.59 -15.38
CA ILE A 54 -8.18 16.17 -15.17
C ILE A 54 -8.28 15.86 -13.69
N VAL A 55 -8.83 14.70 -13.34
CA VAL A 55 -8.85 14.12 -12.00
C VAL A 55 -8.04 12.82 -12.02
N LEU A 56 -7.05 12.71 -11.17
CA LEU A 56 -6.20 11.53 -11.09
C LEU A 56 -6.68 10.60 -9.99
N LEU A 57 -6.64 9.31 -10.24
CA LEU A 57 -6.94 8.24 -9.28
C LEU A 57 -5.65 7.54 -8.89
N SER A 58 -5.46 7.24 -7.60
CA SER A 58 -4.28 6.53 -7.12
C SER A 58 -4.40 4.99 -7.26
N SER A 59 -5.62 4.48 -7.35
CA SER A 59 -5.90 3.05 -7.51
C SER A 59 -6.32 2.71 -8.94
N PRO A 60 -5.73 1.70 -9.55
CA PRO A 60 -6.21 1.10 -10.81
C PRO A 60 -7.68 0.65 -10.73
N PHE A 61 -8.10 0.11 -9.58
CA PHE A 61 -9.49 -0.29 -9.35
C PHE A 61 -10.45 0.88 -9.50
N ASP A 62 -10.16 2.01 -8.85
CA ASP A 62 -11.01 3.21 -8.91
C ASP A 62 -11.08 3.78 -10.32
N TYR A 63 -9.95 3.80 -11.01
CA TYR A 63 -9.88 4.26 -12.39
C TYR A 63 -10.74 3.39 -13.31
N GLN A 64 -10.65 2.07 -13.18
CA GLN A 64 -11.47 1.13 -13.96
C GLN A 64 -12.95 1.28 -13.60
N TYR A 65 -13.30 1.33 -12.32
CA TYR A 65 -14.66 1.50 -11.83
C TYR A 65 -15.33 2.75 -12.42
N LEU A 66 -14.66 3.90 -12.38
CA LEU A 66 -15.18 5.14 -12.94
C LEU A 66 -15.35 5.07 -14.47
N LYS A 67 -14.45 4.39 -15.16
CA LYS A 67 -14.58 4.13 -16.62
C LYS A 67 -15.82 3.30 -16.95
N GLU A 68 -16.04 2.24 -16.22
CA GLU A 68 -17.18 1.34 -16.39
C GLU A 68 -18.53 2.03 -16.07
N HIS A 69 -18.52 3.03 -15.16
CA HIS A 69 -19.68 3.85 -14.82
C HIS A 69 -19.81 5.12 -15.69
N ASN A 70 -19.18 5.17 -16.85
CA ASN A 70 -19.27 6.27 -17.81
C ASN A 70 -18.98 7.65 -17.17
N CYS A 71 -17.93 7.75 -16.37
CA CYS A 71 -17.54 8.99 -15.72
C CYS A 71 -17.41 10.14 -16.75
N PRO A 72 -18.12 11.27 -16.56
CA PRO A 72 -18.09 12.39 -17.49
C PRO A 72 -16.83 13.27 -17.36
N LEU A 73 -16.02 13.03 -16.32
CA LEU A 73 -14.80 13.78 -16.10
C LEU A 73 -13.65 13.23 -16.95
N ASN A 74 -12.69 14.09 -17.27
CA ASN A 74 -11.40 13.61 -17.76
C ASN A 74 -10.65 13.01 -16.58
N ILE A 75 -10.43 11.70 -16.59
CA ILE A 75 -9.76 10.97 -15.52
C ILE A 75 -8.48 10.32 -16.00
N GLY A 76 -7.48 10.25 -15.11
CA GLY A 76 -6.20 9.60 -15.34
C GLY A 76 -5.76 8.74 -14.18
N LEU A 77 -4.89 7.77 -14.42
CA LEU A 77 -4.28 6.97 -13.37
C LEU A 77 -2.95 7.61 -12.94
N PHE A 78 -2.78 7.79 -11.63
CA PHE A 78 -1.51 8.13 -10.99
C PHE A 78 -1.23 7.15 -9.87
N ALA A 79 -0.87 5.94 -10.25
CA ALA A 79 -0.71 4.81 -9.36
C ALA A 79 0.37 5.03 -8.29
N TYR A 80 0.22 4.37 -7.14
CA TYR A 80 1.20 4.44 -6.05
C TYR A 80 2.61 4.08 -6.52
N SER A 81 3.57 4.70 -5.85
CA SER A 81 5.00 4.54 -6.12
C SER A 81 5.79 4.52 -4.82
N ILE A 82 7.05 4.12 -4.94
CA ILE A 82 8.02 4.23 -3.86
C ILE A 82 9.12 5.21 -4.23
N SER A 83 9.67 5.93 -3.24
CA SER A 83 10.78 6.86 -3.48
C SER A 83 12.01 6.13 -3.99
N ASP A 84 12.66 6.68 -5.01
CA ASP A 84 13.92 6.17 -5.58
C ASP A 84 15.04 6.03 -4.55
N LYS A 85 14.99 6.75 -3.42
CA LYS A 85 15.95 6.60 -2.31
C LYS A 85 15.91 5.24 -1.63
N TYR A 86 14.82 4.47 -1.82
CA TYR A 86 14.66 3.12 -1.29
C TYR A 86 14.96 2.05 -2.35
N ALA A 87 15.81 2.36 -3.32
CA ALA A 87 16.30 1.37 -4.27
C ALA A 87 17.05 0.25 -3.52
N ILE A 88 16.58 -0.98 -3.71
CA ILE A 88 17.15 -2.13 -3.03
C ILE A 88 18.53 -2.46 -3.58
N SER A 89 19.53 -2.70 -2.69
CA SER A 89 20.85 -3.18 -3.03
C SER A 89 21.22 -4.41 -2.19
N LYS A 90 22.04 -5.30 -2.77
CA LYS A 90 22.42 -6.56 -2.11
C LYS A 90 23.21 -6.40 -0.79
N ASN A 91 23.85 -5.27 -0.56
CA ASN A 91 24.91 -5.17 0.44
C ASN A 91 24.47 -4.63 1.80
N GLU A 92 23.18 -4.34 2.02
CA GLU A 92 22.75 -3.53 3.16
C GLU A 92 21.62 -4.12 4.00
N ILE A 93 21.18 -5.35 3.73
CA ILE A 93 20.01 -5.91 4.42
C ILE A 93 20.45 -6.98 5.42
N GLU A 94 20.66 -6.58 6.67
CA GLU A 94 20.83 -7.51 7.78
C GLU A 94 19.48 -7.92 8.36
N LYS A 95 19.07 -9.19 8.14
CA LYS A 95 17.85 -9.75 8.71
C LYS A 95 18.05 -10.13 10.16
N LYS A 96 17.31 -9.50 11.09
CA LYS A 96 17.42 -9.70 12.54
C LYS A 96 16.25 -10.48 13.13
N TYR A 97 15.10 -10.41 12.47
CA TYR A 97 13.85 -10.99 12.93
C TYR A 97 13.25 -11.85 11.85
N ASP A 98 12.60 -12.92 12.23
CA ASP A 98 11.91 -13.79 11.28
C ASP A 98 10.69 -13.06 10.71
N ILE A 99 9.89 -12.40 11.55
CA ILE A 99 8.68 -11.70 11.12
C ILE A 99 8.69 -10.25 11.63
N VAL A 100 8.42 -9.29 10.75
CA VAL A 100 8.21 -7.88 11.14
C VAL A 100 6.83 -7.44 10.67
N LEU A 101 5.95 -7.12 11.62
CA LEU A 101 4.60 -6.65 11.37
C LEU A 101 4.53 -5.13 11.58
N THR A 102 4.61 -4.40 10.47
CA THR A 102 4.45 -2.94 10.45
C THR A 102 3.08 -2.56 9.86
N GLY A 103 2.58 -1.38 10.24
CA GLY A 103 1.29 -0.91 9.74
C GLY A 103 0.08 -1.65 10.30
N ARG A 104 -1.06 -1.54 9.60
CA ARG A 104 -2.29 -2.26 9.90
C ARG A 104 -2.17 -3.69 9.39
N GLN A 105 -2.66 -4.63 10.19
CA GLN A 105 -2.62 -6.04 9.82
C GLN A 105 -3.95 -6.46 9.20
N ASP A 106 -3.89 -7.35 8.23
CA ASP A 106 -5.05 -8.06 7.72
C ASP A 106 -5.61 -9.01 8.79
N PRO A 107 -6.92 -9.00 9.09
CA PRO A 107 -7.48 -9.79 10.18
C PRO A 107 -7.28 -11.31 10.01
N LEU A 108 -7.38 -11.82 8.77
CA LEU A 108 -7.19 -13.24 8.50
C LEU A 108 -5.74 -13.66 8.71
N LEU A 109 -4.81 -12.98 8.02
CA LEU A 109 -3.38 -13.27 8.15
C LEU A 109 -2.90 -13.08 9.60
N TYR A 110 -3.44 -12.10 10.32
CA TYR A 110 -3.09 -11.89 11.72
C TYR A 110 -3.61 -13.01 12.61
N SER A 111 -4.78 -13.59 12.30
CA SER A 111 -5.27 -14.77 13.03
C SER A 111 -4.36 -15.98 12.80
N PHE A 112 -3.92 -16.22 11.58
CA PHE A 112 -2.98 -17.27 11.23
C PHE A 112 -1.61 -17.04 11.87
N PHE A 113 -1.12 -15.80 11.87
CA PHE A 113 0.11 -15.45 12.56
C PHE A 113 0.06 -15.80 14.06
N LYS A 114 -1.03 -15.50 14.76
CA LYS A 114 -1.18 -15.84 16.18
C LYS A 114 -1.14 -17.35 16.42
N GLU A 115 -1.75 -18.12 15.53
CA GLU A 115 -1.70 -19.58 15.60
C GLU A 115 -0.29 -20.10 15.33
N TYR A 116 0.37 -19.57 14.28
CA TYR A 116 1.72 -19.95 13.89
C TYR A 116 2.74 -19.73 15.03
N ILE A 117 2.72 -18.56 15.68
CA ILE A 117 3.63 -18.26 16.79
C ILE A 117 3.41 -19.19 18.00
N LYS A 118 2.18 -19.66 18.25
CA LYS A 118 1.90 -20.64 19.29
C LYS A 118 2.52 -22.02 18.98
N LYS A 119 2.52 -22.43 17.71
CA LYS A 119 3.12 -23.70 17.24
C LYS A 119 4.63 -23.62 17.07
N HIS A 120 5.16 -22.44 16.77
CA HIS A 120 6.58 -22.20 16.49
C HIS A 120 7.18 -21.16 17.47
N PRO A 121 7.37 -21.52 18.76
CA PRO A 121 7.78 -20.57 19.81
C PRO A 121 9.19 -19.99 19.63
N ASP A 122 10.03 -20.62 18.81
CA ASP A 122 11.40 -20.16 18.50
C ASP A 122 11.44 -19.09 17.41
N VAL A 123 10.36 -18.87 16.69
CA VAL A 123 10.26 -17.84 15.67
C VAL A 123 10.22 -16.45 16.31
N SER A 124 11.16 -15.62 15.92
CA SER A 124 11.24 -14.24 16.38
C SER A 124 10.32 -13.31 15.59
N TYR A 125 9.60 -12.43 16.31
CA TYR A 125 8.76 -11.46 15.64
C TYR A 125 8.82 -10.07 16.27
N VAL A 126 8.56 -9.04 15.47
CA VAL A 126 8.37 -7.67 15.93
C VAL A 126 6.99 -7.18 15.50
N LYS A 127 6.24 -6.62 16.44
CA LYS A 127 4.96 -5.98 16.17
C LYS A 127 4.73 -4.75 17.04
N ARG A 128 3.76 -3.94 16.64
CA ARG A 128 3.29 -2.83 17.47
C ARG A 128 2.51 -3.38 18.67
N GLY A 129 2.83 -2.88 19.87
CA GLY A 129 2.23 -3.35 21.13
C GLY A 129 2.78 -4.70 21.58
N ASN A 130 2.60 -4.96 22.88
CA ASN A 130 3.11 -6.13 23.57
C ASN A 130 2.12 -7.29 23.65
N ASP A 131 0.85 -7.06 23.37
CA ASP A 131 -0.23 -8.03 23.51
C ASP A 131 -0.61 -8.58 22.13
N LEU A 132 -0.57 -9.90 21.95
CA LEU A 132 -0.96 -10.59 20.73
C LEU A 132 -2.47 -10.54 20.46
N GLU A 133 -3.30 -10.45 21.50
CA GLU A 133 -4.75 -10.48 21.39
C GLU A 133 -5.34 -9.10 21.02
N ASN A 134 -4.60 -8.03 21.32
CA ASN A 134 -5.02 -6.69 20.95
C ASN A 134 -4.22 -6.17 19.75
N ASP A 135 -4.92 -5.81 18.68
CA ASP A 135 -4.35 -5.00 17.63
C ASP A 135 -4.04 -3.61 18.22
N ALA A 136 -2.76 -3.38 18.47
CA ALA A 136 -2.29 -2.27 19.29
C ALA A 136 -2.23 -0.95 18.50
N GLN A 137 -3.33 -0.54 17.91
CA GLN A 137 -3.46 0.81 17.30
C GLN A 137 -3.28 1.94 18.33
N LYS A 138 -3.34 1.62 19.64
CA LYS A 138 -3.25 2.60 20.72
C LYS A 138 -1.82 2.94 21.15
N THR A 139 -0.82 2.16 20.75
CA THR A 139 0.58 2.44 21.07
C THR A 139 1.41 2.66 19.81
N LYS A 140 2.42 3.53 19.91
CA LYS A 140 3.43 3.71 18.84
C LYS A 140 4.64 2.79 19.01
N SER A 141 4.79 2.15 20.17
CA SER A 141 5.95 1.33 20.51
C SER A 141 5.86 -0.06 19.91
N TYR A 142 6.99 -0.56 19.43
CA TYR A 142 7.16 -1.90 18.91
C TYR A 142 7.85 -2.81 19.93
N TYR A 143 7.54 -4.09 19.86
CA TYR A 143 8.02 -5.10 20.80
C TYR A 143 8.52 -6.34 20.06
N VAL A 144 9.64 -6.87 20.50
CA VAL A 144 10.16 -8.17 20.09
C VAL A 144 9.49 -9.25 20.94
N ASN A 145 8.85 -10.22 20.29
CA ASN A 145 8.16 -11.36 20.93
C ASN A 145 7.16 -10.94 22.04
N GLY A 146 6.56 -9.75 21.91
CA GLY A 146 5.67 -9.17 22.92
C GLY A 146 6.34 -8.82 24.27
N LYS A 147 7.66 -8.96 24.41
CA LYS A 147 8.39 -8.82 25.69
C LYS A 147 9.31 -7.60 25.72
N TYR A 148 10.12 -7.42 24.69
CA TYR A 148 11.19 -6.41 24.70
C TYR A 148 10.78 -5.21 23.85
N CYS A 149 10.53 -4.07 24.51
CA CYS A 149 10.23 -2.82 23.83
C CYS A 149 11.48 -2.28 23.10
N ILE A 150 11.34 -2.03 21.79
CA ILE A 150 12.38 -1.42 20.98
C ILE A 150 12.12 0.06 20.66
N GLY A 151 11.10 0.64 21.28
CA GLY A 151 10.74 2.05 21.14
C GLY A 151 9.64 2.32 20.13
N ALA A 152 9.33 3.61 19.98
CA ALA A 152 8.38 4.10 18.99
C ALA A 152 9.07 4.29 17.64
N ILE A 153 8.33 4.08 16.55
CA ILE A 153 8.74 4.39 15.19
C ILE A 153 7.99 5.66 14.77
N GLU A 154 8.70 6.75 14.59
CA GLU A 154 8.12 8.07 14.35
C GLU A 154 8.38 8.59 12.93
N THR A 155 9.47 8.16 12.33
CA THR A 155 9.88 8.60 11.00
C THR A 155 9.70 7.49 9.95
N ARG A 156 9.58 7.92 8.69
CA ARG A 156 9.54 6.97 7.57
C ARG A 156 10.83 6.17 7.44
N GLU A 157 11.96 6.76 7.76
CA GLU A 157 13.27 6.10 7.70
C GLU A 157 13.39 5.00 8.76
N GLU A 158 12.96 5.27 9.98
CA GLU A 158 12.90 4.25 11.05
C GLU A 158 11.95 3.11 10.68
N PHE A 159 10.80 3.44 10.08
CA PHE A 159 9.86 2.45 9.59
C PHE A 159 10.51 1.52 8.55
N MET A 160 11.13 2.07 7.51
CA MET A 160 11.79 1.29 6.47
C MET A 160 12.98 0.49 7.03
N LYS A 161 13.73 1.07 7.98
CA LYS A 161 14.82 0.37 8.68
C LYS A 161 14.31 -0.81 9.50
N LEU A 162 13.22 -0.64 10.25
CA LEU A 162 12.64 -1.76 11.00
C LEU A 162 12.12 -2.83 10.04
N GLN A 163 11.38 -2.42 9.01
CA GLN A 163 10.84 -3.33 8.01
C GLN A 163 11.94 -4.17 7.34
N SER A 164 13.07 -3.54 6.96
CA SER A 164 14.18 -4.23 6.31
C SER A 164 14.88 -5.29 7.19
N GLN A 165 14.72 -5.21 8.50
CA GLN A 165 15.27 -6.21 9.45
C GLN A 165 14.44 -7.49 9.54
N GLY A 166 13.24 -7.54 8.96
CA GLY A 166 12.42 -8.74 8.89
C GLY A 166 12.73 -9.62 7.69
N LYS A 167 12.70 -10.95 7.85
CA LYS A 167 12.69 -11.87 6.71
C LYS A 167 11.33 -11.84 6.01
N VAL A 168 10.25 -11.88 6.80
CA VAL A 168 8.87 -11.99 6.33
C VAL A 168 8.01 -10.83 6.86
N THR A 169 7.05 -10.40 6.05
CA THR A 169 5.99 -9.46 6.43
C THR A 169 4.65 -9.92 5.87
N LEU A 170 3.59 -9.67 6.61
CA LEU A 170 2.21 -9.91 6.17
C LEU A 170 1.66 -8.68 5.46
N TYR A 171 0.89 -8.90 4.42
CA TYR A 171 0.24 -7.84 3.65
C TYR A 171 -1.19 -8.21 3.28
N GLY A 172 -2.15 -7.34 3.57
CA GLY A 172 -3.53 -7.45 3.10
C GLY A 172 -3.97 -6.23 2.33
N VAL A 173 -4.76 -6.45 1.28
CA VAL A 173 -5.40 -5.39 0.51
C VAL A 173 -6.43 -4.69 1.39
N GLN A 174 -6.42 -3.36 1.37
CA GLN A 174 -7.36 -2.56 2.16
C GLN A 174 -8.80 -2.85 1.75
N GLY A 175 -9.64 -3.12 2.73
CA GLY A 175 -11.07 -3.31 2.53
C GLY A 175 -11.51 -4.73 2.21
N TYR A 176 -10.59 -5.67 2.00
CA TYR A 176 -10.97 -7.01 1.54
C TYR A 176 -11.81 -7.79 2.56
N LEU A 177 -11.55 -7.63 3.87
CA LEU A 177 -12.33 -8.30 4.92
C LEU A 177 -13.07 -7.35 5.86
N ASP A 178 -12.69 -6.08 5.91
CA ASP A 178 -13.19 -5.17 6.94
C ASP A 178 -14.51 -4.47 6.59
N GLY A 179 -14.97 -4.60 5.34
CA GLY A 179 -16.20 -3.98 4.83
C GLY A 179 -16.20 -2.44 4.84
N PHE A 180 -15.17 -1.82 5.41
CA PHE A 180 -15.06 -0.37 5.57
C PHE A 180 -15.09 0.37 4.23
N THR A 181 -14.48 -0.23 3.22
CA THR A 181 -14.31 0.37 1.89
C THR A 181 -15.47 0.12 0.95
N LYS A 182 -16.58 -0.44 1.43
CA LYS A 182 -17.79 -0.71 0.64
C LYS A 182 -17.54 -1.57 -0.62
N GLY A 183 -16.54 -2.45 -0.58
CA GLY A 183 -16.15 -3.31 -1.70
C GLY A 183 -15.19 -2.67 -2.70
N PHE A 184 -14.53 -1.59 -2.32
CA PHE A 184 -13.34 -1.10 -3.01
C PHE A 184 -12.11 -1.72 -2.37
N TYR A 185 -11.26 -2.34 -3.16
CA TYR A 185 -10.11 -3.11 -2.67
C TYR A 185 -8.82 -2.47 -3.17
N HIS A 186 -8.18 -1.70 -2.30
CA HIS A 186 -7.04 -0.89 -2.69
C HIS A 186 -5.71 -1.48 -2.23
N MET A 187 -4.76 -1.52 -3.14
CA MET A 187 -3.37 -1.65 -2.78
C MET A 187 -2.93 -0.42 -1.96
N THR A 188 -2.12 -0.63 -0.95
CA THR A 188 -1.48 0.44 -0.19
C THR A 188 0.02 0.52 -0.52
N PRO A 189 0.67 1.69 -0.40
CA PRO A 189 2.12 1.82 -0.65
C PRO A 189 2.98 0.83 0.13
N HIS A 190 2.45 0.26 1.22
CA HIS A 190 3.15 -0.71 2.06
C HIS A 190 3.63 -1.95 1.29
N PHE A 191 2.90 -2.40 0.27
CA PHE A 191 3.37 -3.50 -0.57
C PHE A 191 4.72 -3.19 -1.25
N LEU A 192 4.84 -2.03 -1.88
CA LEU A 192 6.10 -1.60 -2.51
C LEU A 192 7.22 -1.43 -1.49
N GLU A 193 6.90 -1.02 -0.26
CA GLU A 193 7.85 -0.88 0.82
C GLU A 193 8.40 -2.21 1.31
N ILE A 194 7.55 -3.24 1.39
CA ILE A 194 7.98 -4.60 1.74
C ILE A 194 8.99 -5.10 0.70
N ILE A 195 8.68 -4.92 -0.59
CA ILE A 195 9.56 -5.32 -1.68
C ILE A 195 10.88 -4.54 -1.62
N ALA A 196 10.82 -3.21 -1.40
CA ALA A 196 12.02 -2.36 -1.27
C ALA A 196 12.88 -2.69 -0.05
N CYS A 197 12.29 -3.26 0.98
CA CYS A 197 12.99 -3.76 2.17
C CYS A 197 13.56 -5.18 1.99
N GLY A 198 13.39 -5.82 0.84
CA GLY A 198 13.85 -7.18 0.58
C GLY A 198 13.24 -8.20 1.54
N CYS A 199 11.96 -8.07 1.85
CA CYS A 199 11.24 -9.02 2.68
C CYS A 199 10.40 -9.96 1.81
N HIS A 200 10.31 -11.23 2.21
CA HIS A 200 9.22 -12.05 1.71
C HIS A 200 7.89 -11.46 2.14
N VAL A 201 6.93 -11.39 1.22
CA VAL A 201 5.56 -11.01 1.51
C VAL A 201 4.69 -12.26 1.58
N ILE A 202 3.84 -12.36 2.61
CA ILE A 202 2.72 -13.29 2.63
C ILE A 202 1.47 -12.43 2.51
N ALA A 203 0.71 -12.61 1.43
CA ALA A 203 -0.33 -11.70 1.04
C ALA A 203 -1.72 -12.33 1.07
N HIS A 204 -2.72 -11.49 1.35
CA HIS A 204 -4.13 -11.81 1.24
C HIS A 204 -4.83 -10.72 0.42
N TYR A 205 -5.42 -11.11 -0.71
CA TYR A 205 -6.03 -10.20 -1.68
C TYR A 205 -7.05 -10.91 -2.56
N PRO A 206 -8.03 -10.20 -3.15
CA PRO A 206 -8.99 -10.80 -4.06
C PRO A 206 -8.29 -11.30 -5.34
N THR A 207 -8.60 -12.54 -5.72
CA THR A 207 -8.06 -13.19 -6.93
C THR A 207 -9.05 -13.19 -8.10
N ASP A 208 -10.29 -12.78 -7.84
CA ASP A 208 -11.37 -12.61 -8.81
C ASP A 208 -11.29 -11.26 -9.57
N ASP A 209 -12.36 -10.85 -10.22
CA ASP A 209 -12.43 -9.59 -10.97
C ASP A 209 -12.16 -8.36 -10.10
N ASN A 210 -12.37 -8.43 -8.80
CA ASN A 210 -12.08 -7.35 -7.85
C ASN A 210 -10.57 -7.17 -7.57
N GLY A 211 -9.74 -8.13 -7.94
CA GLY A 211 -8.29 -8.08 -7.78
C GLY A 211 -7.55 -7.17 -8.78
N VAL A 212 -8.15 -6.04 -9.19
CA VAL A 212 -7.57 -5.13 -10.20
C VAL A 212 -6.21 -4.59 -9.75
N ASP A 213 -6.12 -4.08 -8.53
CA ASP A 213 -4.86 -3.56 -7.99
C ASP A 213 -3.83 -4.68 -7.85
N ALA A 214 -4.22 -5.87 -7.37
CA ALA A 214 -3.32 -7.00 -7.23
C ALA A 214 -2.72 -7.44 -8.58
N ARG A 215 -3.53 -7.46 -9.64
CA ARG A 215 -3.06 -7.75 -11.01
C ARG A 215 -2.15 -6.64 -11.54
N PHE A 216 -2.51 -5.38 -11.34
CA PHE A 216 -1.70 -4.24 -11.79
C PHE A 216 -0.31 -4.22 -11.13
N TYR A 217 -0.24 -4.54 -9.84
CA TYR A 217 1.01 -4.60 -9.08
C TYR A 217 1.63 -6.01 -9.06
N GLU A 218 1.13 -6.94 -9.87
CA GLU A 218 1.72 -8.27 -10.08
C GLU A 218 1.98 -9.03 -8.76
N PHE A 219 1.02 -9.01 -7.82
CA PHE A 219 1.19 -9.60 -6.48
C PHE A 219 1.56 -11.09 -6.51
N ASP A 220 0.97 -11.83 -7.44
CA ASP A 220 1.21 -13.25 -7.66
C ASP A 220 2.67 -13.63 -7.92
N LYS A 221 3.48 -12.68 -8.37
CA LYS A 221 4.94 -12.87 -8.52
C LYS A 221 5.69 -12.97 -7.20
N PHE A 222 5.10 -12.46 -6.12
CA PHE A 222 5.72 -12.38 -4.81
C PHE A 222 5.07 -13.33 -3.80
N SER A 223 3.76 -13.47 -3.87
CA SER A 223 2.96 -14.33 -3.00
C SER A 223 1.63 -14.63 -3.68
N PRO A 224 1.21 -15.90 -3.78
CA PRO A 224 -0.20 -16.19 -4.02
C PRO A 224 -1.03 -15.62 -2.85
N SER A 225 -2.32 -15.37 -3.08
CA SER A 225 -3.24 -15.02 -1.99
C SER A 225 -3.41 -16.21 -1.05
N VAL A 226 -3.31 -15.98 0.25
CA VAL A 226 -3.40 -16.99 1.31
C VAL A 226 -4.78 -16.94 1.95
N GLU A 227 -5.53 -18.03 1.86
CA GLU A 227 -6.91 -18.13 2.33
C GLU A 227 -7.06 -19.11 3.51
N THR A 228 -6.08 -20.03 3.70
CA THR A 228 -6.12 -21.06 4.73
C THR A 228 -4.89 -21.02 5.62
N TYR A 229 -5.01 -21.62 6.83
CA TYR A 229 -3.85 -21.72 7.74
C TYR A 229 -2.75 -22.61 7.15
N GLU A 230 -3.09 -23.69 6.48
CA GLU A 230 -2.14 -24.62 5.84
C GLU A 230 -1.33 -23.92 4.74
N GLU A 231 -1.98 -23.08 3.93
CA GLU A 231 -1.28 -22.25 2.94
C GLU A 231 -0.36 -21.24 3.61
N PHE A 232 -0.83 -20.62 4.71
CA PHE A 232 -0.04 -19.68 5.49
C PHE A 232 1.21 -20.34 6.08
N GLU A 233 1.05 -21.49 6.74
CA GLU A 233 2.15 -22.24 7.36
C GLU A 233 3.19 -22.66 6.31
N SER A 234 2.73 -23.19 5.18
CA SER A 234 3.61 -23.56 4.06
C SER A 234 4.36 -22.35 3.48
N ALA A 235 3.68 -21.19 3.31
CA ALA A 235 4.30 -19.98 2.83
C ALA A 235 5.32 -19.42 3.84
N MET A 236 5.03 -19.48 5.14
CA MET A 236 5.96 -19.09 6.21
C MET A 236 7.21 -19.97 6.21
N ASP A 237 7.04 -21.29 6.15
CA ASP A 237 8.15 -22.24 6.14
C ASP A 237 9.05 -22.02 4.93
N HIS A 238 8.47 -21.81 3.75
CA HIS A 238 9.23 -21.45 2.56
C HIS A 238 10.00 -20.14 2.76
N ALA A 239 9.32 -19.08 3.18
CA ALA A 239 9.89 -17.75 3.30
C ALA A 239 10.99 -17.65 4.38
N LEU A 240 10.90 -18.42 5.45
CA LEU A 240 11.93 -18.45 6.50
C LEU A 240 13.19 -19.20 6.09
N ASN A 241 13.06 -20.15 5.15
CA ASN A 241 14.15 -21.04 4.70
C ASN A 241 14.76 -20.65 3.34
N THR A 242 14.26 -19.59 2.70
CA THR A 242 14.77 -19.12 1.40
C THR A 242 15.15 -17.65 1.45
N GLU A 243 16.05 -17.25 0.56
CA GLU A 243 16.39 -15.84 0.36
C GLU A 243 15.54 -15.25 -0.76
N VAL A 244 15.23 -13.95 -0.66
CA VAL A 244 14.54 -13.22 -1.73
C VAL A 244 15.45 -13.05 -2.95
N ASP A 245 14.90 -13.13 -4.14
CA ASP A 245 15.61 -12.74 -5.36
C ASP A 245 15.69 -11.20 -5.47
N ILE A 246 16.77 -10.65 -4.96
CA ILE A 246 17.03 -9.19 -4.98
C ILE A 246 17.05 -8.63 -6.41
N ASN A 247 17.46 -9.40 -7.41
CA ASN A 247 17.45 -8.94 -8.80
C ASN A 247 16.02 -8.84 -9.31
N MET A 248 15.17 -9.81 -9.01
CA MET A 248 13.74 -9.76 -9.35
C MET A 248 13.08 -8.55 -8.66
N TYR A 249 13.31 -8.35 -7.37
CA TYR A 249 12.77 -7.22 -6.61
C TYR A 249 13.24 -5.88 -7.18
N SER A 250 14.53 -5.72 -7.42
CA SER A 250 15.10 -4.50 -8.01
C SER A 250 14.51 -4.20 -9.39
N ASN A 251 14.37 -5.22 -10.25
CA ASN A 251 13.79 -5.04 -11.60
C ASN A 251 12.30 -4.69 -11.55
N TYR A 252 11.57 -5.24 -10.59
CA TYR A 252 10.17 -4.88 -10.36
C TYR A 252 10.05 -3.43 -9.91
N LEU A 253 10.82 -3.00 -8.90
CA LEU A 253 10.76 -1.65 -8.35
C LEU A 253 11.11 -0.57 -9.38
N LYS A 254 11.95 -0.86 -10.39
CA LYS A 254 12.25 0.08 -11.48
C LYS A 254 11.01 0.57 -12.22
N LYS A 255 9.92 -0.20 -12.23
CA LYS A 255 8.64 0.19 -12.82
C LYS A 255 7.80 1.08 -11.89
N HIS A 256 8.11 1.10 -10.59
CA HIS A 256 7.28 1.70 -9.55
C HIS A 256 7.97 2.82 -8.75
N TYR A 257 9.12 3.31 -9.19
CA TYR A 257 9.75 4.47 -8.57
C TYR A 257 8.99 5.77 -8.82
N THR A 258 9.08 6.70 -7.88
CA THR A 258 8.44 8.01 -7.98
C THR A 258 8.92 8.78 -9.21
N SER A 259 10.18 8.63 -9.61
CA SER A 259 10.69 9.24 -10.86
C SER A 259 10.00 8.72 -12.11
N VAL A 260 9.56 7.47 -12.14
CA VAL A 260 8.77 6.88 -13.25
C VAL A 260 7.39 7.51 -13.28
N ARG A 261 6.69 7.55 -12.13
CA ARG A 261 5.36 8.18 -12.03
C ARG A 261 5.39 9.66 -12.39
N ALA A 262 6.46 10.37 -12.01
CA ALA A 262 6.64 11.78 -12.41
C ALA A 262 6.76 11.96 -13.92
N LYS A 263 7.42 11.03 -14.63
CA LYS A 263 7.49 11.05 -16.11
C LYS A 263 6.14 10.75 -16.74
N GLU A 264 5.42 9.75 -16.24
CA GLU A 264 4.07 9.40 -16.70
C GLU A 264 3.11 10.58 -16.50
N LEU A 265 3.13 11.21 -15.32
CA LEU A 265 2.33 12.39 -15.03
C LEU A 265 2.67 13.54 -16.01
N LYS A 266 3.96 13.80 -16.24
CA LYS A 266 4.38 14.85 -17.18
C LYS A 266 3.86 14.57 -18.58
N ALA A 267 3.94 13.34 -19.07
CA ALA A 267 3.42 12.95 -20.37
C ALA A 267 1.90 13.18 -20.43
N LEU A 268 1.16 12.67 -19.43
CA LEU A 268 -0.29 12.83 -19.34
C LEU A 268 -0.72 14.30 -19.35
N LEU A 269 -0.02 15.16 -18.60
CA LEU A 269 -0.34 16.59 -18.53
C LEU A 269 0.05 17.37 -19.80
N SER A 270 0.96 16.84 -20.61
CA SER A 270 1.33 17.48 -21.89
C SER A 270 0.30 17.26 -22.99
N GLU A 271 -0.65 16.35 -22.79
CA GLU A 271 -1.75 16.05 -23.72
C GLU A 271 -3.03 16.87 -23.42
N LEU A 272 -3.05 17.67 -22.35
CA LEU A 272 -4.17 18.52 -21.90
C LEU A 272 -4.05 19.96 -22.43
#